data_7fa8bcd8b0403add299d01f92e8de36d
#
_entry.id   7fa8bcd8b0403add299d01f92e8de36d
#
_cell.length_a   1.000
_cell.length_b   1.000
_cell.length_c   1.000
_cell.angle_alpha   90.00
_cell.angle_beta   90.00
_cell.angle_gamma   90.00
#
_symmetry.space_group_name_H-M   'P 1'
#
loop_
_entity.id
_entity.type
_entity.pdbx_description
1 polymer ?
#
loop_
_entity_poly.entity_id
_entity_poly.type
_entity_poly.pdbx_seq_one_letter_code
_entity_poly.pdbx_strand_id
1 'polypeptide(L)'
;MTTPNARIRQHCREVIKACLNIVEERGDTYVAIHKDEETECVVLVSMIRTYPIMSVIVADKILFANEHEADMYRTANELNSESVTGWHTLVLTDCSSIYMYRQCIWMSETLSADYLMDILCQCISEYRYGKARLAPSNSGSEQGQPN
;
A
#
# COMPACT_ATOMS: atom_id res chain seq x y z
N MET A 1 -27.79 -17.50 13.58
CA MET A 1 -27.11 -18.27 12.51
C MET A 1 -26.12 -17.37 11.80
N THR A 2 -24.86 -17.81 11.71
CA THR A 2 -23.81 -17.03 11.08
C THR A 2 -23.78 -17.33 9.61
N THR A 3 -23.89 -16.32 8.75
CA THR A 3 -23.80 -16.52 7.30
C THR A 3 -22.38 -16.90 6.91
N PRO A 4 -22.19 -17.62 5.77
CA PRO A 4 -20.85 -17.93 5.31
C PRO A 4 -19.98 -16.68 5.14
N ASN A 5 -20.56 -15.58 4.67
CA ASN A 5 -19.86 -14.33 4.51
C ASN A 5 -19.38 -13.78 5.87
N ALA A 6 -20.21 -13.88 6.90
CA ALA A 6 -19.83 -13.41 8.24
C ALA A 6 -18.68 -14.23 8.81
N ARG A 7 -18.66 -15.54 8.54
CA ARG A 7 -17.57 -16.42 8.99
C ARG A 7 -16.27 -16.10 8.27
N ILE A 8 -16.34 -15.87 6.97
CA ILE A 8 -15.17 -15.48 6.18
C ILE A 8 -14.59 -14.19 6.71
N ARG A 9 -15.43 -13.19 6.95
CA ARG A 9 -15.00 -11.89 7.46
C ARG A 9 -14.39 -12.00 8.86
N GLN A 10 -15.00 -12.79 9.72
CA GLN A 10 -14.47 -12.99 11.06
C GLN A 10 -13.09 -13.66 11.01
N HIS A 11 -12.96 -14.69 10.18
CA HIS A 11 -11.67 -15.36 10.00
C HIS A 11 -10.61 -14.39 9.47
N CYS A 12 -10.92 -13.63 8.44
CA CYS A 12 -9.99 -12.65 7.88
C CYS A 12 -9.61 -11.57 8.88
N ARG A 13 -10.57 -11.12 9.70
CA ARG A 13 -10.28 -10.16 10.76
C ARG A 13 -9.27 -10.71 11.75
N GLU A 14 -9.41 -11.96 12.14
CA GLU A 14 -8.46 -12.62 13.05
C GLU A 14 -7.07 -12.72 12.42
N VAL A 15 -7.01 -13.05 11.14
CA VAL A 15 -5.73 -13.14 10.41
C VAL A 15 -5.07 -11.77 10.32
N ILE A 16 -5.83 -10.73 10.00
CA ILE A 16 -5.30 -9.36 9.95
C ILE A 16 -4.70 -8.97 11.30
N LYS A 17 -5.43 -9.22 12.37
CA LYS A 17 -4.97 -8.88 13.72
C LYS A 17 -3.74 -9.66 14.14
N ALA A 18 -3.57 -10.86 13.61
CA ALA A 18 -2.38 -11.67 13.88
C ALA A 18 -1.15 -11.16 13.11
N CYS A 19 -1.36 -10.54 11.94
CA CYS A 19 -0.26 -10.10 11.07
C CYS A 19 0.18 -8.66 11.31
N LEU A 20 -0.73 -7.78 11.73
CA LEU A 20 -0.45 -6.36 11.84
C LEU A 20 -0.37 -5.89 13.27
N ASN A 21 0.56 -4.98 13.52
CA ASN A 21 0.60 -4.23 14.76
C ASN A 21 -0.32 -3.02 14.57
N ILE A 22 -1.59 -3.20 14.85
CA ILE A 22 -2.64 -2.23 14.51
C ILE A 22 -2.57 -1.04 15.45
N VAL A 23 -2.48 0.16 14.87
CA VAL A 23 -2.47 1.42 15.63
C VAL A 23 -3.83 2.09 15.62
N GLU A 24 -4.67 1.79 14.63
CA GLU A 24 -6.01 2.35 14.54
C GLU A 24 -6.92 1.36 13.82
N GLU A 25 -8.18 1.34 14.20
CA GLU A 25 -9.19 0.48 13.63
C GLU A 25 -10.43 1.33 13.36
N ARG A 26 -10.87 1.36 12.10
CA ARG A 26 -12.05 2.12 11.68
C ARG A 26 -12.96 1.21 10.89
N GLY A 27 -14.00 0.69 11.53
CA GLY A 27 -14.90 -0.26 10.88
C GLY A 27 -14.12 -1.48 10.41
N ASP A 28 -14.11 -1.73 9.11
CA ASP A 28 -13.42 -2.85 8.50
C ASP A 28 -12.03 -2.49 7.97
N THR A 29 -11.50 -1.32 8.35
CA THR A 29 -10.18 -0.86 7.96
C THR A 29 -9.23 -0.89 9.17
N TYR A 30 -8.07 -1.48 8.95
CA TYR A 30 -7.04 -1.64 9.97
C TYR A 30 -5.79 -0.89 9.52
N VAL A 31 -5.27 -0.04 10.40
CA VAL A 31 -4.14 0.82 10.10
C VAL A 31 -2.93 0.37 10.93
N ALA A 32 -1.82 0.19 10.27
CA ALA A 32 -0.54 -0.09 10.91
C ALA A 32 0.53 0.82 10.32
N ILE A 33 1.62 1.01 11.06
CA ILE A 33 2.76 1.75 10.57
C ILE A 33 3.93 0.79 10.45
N HIS A 34 4.50 0.74 9.26
CA HIS A 34 5.70 -0.04 9.00
C HIS A 34 6.90 0.88 9.03
N LYS A 35 7.91 0.51 9.79
CA LYS A 35 9.15 1.26 9.86
C LYS A 35 10.32 0.30 9.95
N ASP A 36 11.26 0.45 9.04
CA ASP A 36 12.53 -0.23 9.07
C ASP A 36 13.65 0.78 8.79
N GLU A 37 14.86 0.31 8.51
CA GLU A 37 16.00 1.20 8.28
C GLU A 37 15.85 2.04 7.01
N GLU A 38 15.10 1.55 6.04
CA GLU A 38 14.98 2.19 4.73
C GLU A 38 13.62 2.85 4.50
N THR A 39 12.58 2.42 5.19
CA THR A 39 11.21 2.78 4.82
C THR A 39 10.36 3.06 6.05
N GLU A 40 9.59 4.13 5.98
CA GLU A 40 8.50 4.38 6.90
C GLU A 40 7.25 4.67 6.10
N CYS A 41 6.22 3.88 6.32
CA CYS A 41 4.98 3.99 5.54
C CYS A 41 3.78 3.54 6.38
N VAL A 42 2.60 3.85 5.87
CA VAL A 42 1.33 3.44 6.46
C VAL A 42 0.81 2.24 5.70
N VAL A 43 0.38 1.23 6.42
CA VAL A 43 -0.24 0.05 5.85
C VAL A 43 -1.71 0.05 6.23
N LEU A 44 -2.58 -0.04 5.23
CA LEU A 44 -4.02 -0.07 5.42
C LEU A 44 -4.55 -1.38 4.85
N VAL A 45 -5.25 -2.14 5.67
CA VAL A 45 -5.92 -3.36 5.22
C VAL A 45 -7.41 -3.17 5.44
N SER A 46 -8.19 -3.25 4.37
CA SER A 46 -9.64 -3.03 4.41
C SER A 46 -10.38 -4.20 3.82
N MET A 47 -11.39 -4.67 4.55
CA MET A 47 -12.34 -5.64 4.00
C MET A 47 -13.45 -4.89 3.29
N ILE A 48 -13.59 -5.14 1.98
CA ILE A 48 -14.58 -4.45 1.15
C ILE A 48 -15.98 -4.99 1.50
N ARG A 49 -16.96 -4.10 1.59
CA ARG A 49 -18.31 -4.50 2.01
C ARG A 49 -19.06 -5.29 0.97
N THR A 50 -18.92 -4.90 -0.29
CA THR A 50 -19.75 -5.42 -1.37
C THR A 50 -19.21 -6.68 -2.03
N TYR A 51 -17.94 -6.94 -1.88
CA TYR A 51 -17.28 -8.10 -2.49
C TYR A 51 -16.40 -8.81 -1.46
N PRO A 52 -16.18 -10.12 -1.60
CA PRO A 52 -15.28 -10.83 -0.70
C PRO A 52 -13.82 -10.54 -1.02
N ILE A 53 -13.47 -9.28 -1.00
CA ILE A 53 -12.14 -8.78 -1.38
C ILE A 53 -11.59 -7.97 -0.22
N MET A 54 -10.30 -8.15 0.02
CA MET A 54 -9.53 -7.37 0.96
C MET A 54 -8.54 -6.52 0.18
N SER A 55 -8.50 -5.23 0.50
CA SER A 55 -7.56 -4.29 -0.11
C SER A 55 -6.39 -4.08 0.83
N VAL A 56 -5.18 -4.22 0.30
CA VAL A 56 -3.94 -3.90 1.03
C VAL A 56 -3.32 -2.68 0.37
N ILE A 57 -3.16 -1.61 1.12
CA ILE A 57 -2.59 -0.36 0.63
C ILE A 57 -1.35 -0.03 1.46
N VAL A 58 -0.27 0.34 0.77
CA VAL A 58 0.92 0.88 1.41
C VAL A 58 1.09 2.30 0.89
N ALA A 59 1.11 3.27 1.78
CA ALA A 59 1.06 4.68 1.41
C ALA A 59 2.12 5.48 2.14
N ASP A 60 2.43 6.66 1.59
CA ASP A 60 3.34 7.59 2.22
C ASP A 60 2.81 8.03 3.58
N LYS A 61 3.70 8.07 4.55
CA LYS A 61 3.44 8.77 5.79
C LYS A 61 3.67 10.27 5.62
N ILE A 62 4.61 10.61 4.75
CA ILE A 62 4.98 11.99 4.47
C ILE A 62 4.49 12.35 3.08
N LEU A 63 3.85 13.50 2.95
CA LEU A 63 3.34 13.98 1.68
C LEU A 63 4.46 14.57 0.83
N PHE A 64 4.39 14.33 -0.47
CA PHE A 64 5.26 15.01 -1.43
C PHE A 64 4.68 16.38 -1.78
N ALA A 65 5.53 17.34 -2.07
CA ALA A 65 5.10 18.58 -2.69
C ALA A 65 4.72 18.33 -4.15
N ASN A 66 3.82 19.16 -4.70
CA ASN A 66 3.32 19.00 -6.07
C ASN A 66 4.24 19.57 -7.16
N GLU A 67 5.53 19.76 -6.88
CA GLU A 67 6.44 20.43 -7.79
C GLU A 67 6.67 19.67 -9.11
N HIS A 68 6.61 18.37 -9.09
CA HIS A 68 6.89 17.53 -10.26
C HIS A 68 5.72 16.62 -10.59
N GLU A 69 4.51 17.14 -10.44
CA GLU A 69 3.29 16.37 -10.58
C GLU A 69 3.19 15.62 -11.91
N ALA A 70 3.47 16.29 -13.03
CA ALA A 70 3.37 15.67 -14.34
C ALA A 70 4.36 14.51 -14.49
N ASP A 71 5.57 14.68 -14.01
CA ASP A 71 6.59 13.62 -14.06
C ASP A 71 6.22 12.46 -13.14
N MET A 72 5.64 12.76 -12.00
CA MET A 72 5.19 11.72 -11.07
C MET A 72 4.06 10.89 -11.67
N TYR A 73 3.12 11.51 -12.35
CA TYR A 73 2.06 10.77 -13.05
C TYR A 73 2.60 9.89 -14.17
N ARG A 74 3.55 10.40 -14.92
CA ARG A 74 4.19 9.60 -15.97
C ARG A 74 4.88 8.39 -15.39
N THR A 75 5.64 8.58 -14.32
CA THR A 75 6.32 7.49 -13.63
C THR A 75 5.34 6.47 -13.05
N ALA A 76 4.26 6.94 -12.43
CA ALA A 76 3.23 6.04 -11.91
C ALA A 76 2.60 5.22 -13.03
N ASN A 77 2.36 5.83 -14.17
CA ASN A 77 1.82 5.12 -15.32
C ASN A 77 2.78 4.07 -15.86
N GLU A 78 4.07 4.37 -15.89
CA GLU A 78 5.10 3.41 -16.29
C GLU A 78 5.17 2.24 -15.30
N LEU A 79 5.14 2.53 -14.00
CA LEU A 79 5.11 1.52 -12.97
C LEU A 79 3.91 0.58 -13.14
N ASN A 80 2.76 1.14 -13.44
CA ASN A 80 1.55 0.34 -13.64
C ASN A 80 1.64 -0.55 -14.88
N SER A 81 2.32 -0.10 -15.92
CA SER A 81 2.50 -0.92 -17.12
C SER A 81 3.40 -2.12 -16.85
N GLU A 82 4.25 -2.05 -15.85
CA GLU A 82 5.16 -3.13 -15.45
C GLU A 82 4.56 -4.02 -14.36
N SER A 83 3.62 -3.50 -13.60
CA SER A 83 3.07 -4.19 -12.42
C SER A 83 2.15 -5.33 -12.83
N VAL A 84 2.29 -6.44 -12.15
CA VAL A 84 1.48 -7.65 -12.41
C VAL A 84 0.42 -7.85 -11.34
N THR A 85 0.72 -7.50 -10.09
CA THR A 85 -0.10 -7.90 -8.94
C THR A 85 -0.93 -6.78 -8.34
N GLY A 86 -0.61 -5.54 -8.64
CA GLY A 86 -1.30 -4.40 -8.05
C GLY A 86 -1.07 -3.15 -8.89
N TRP A 87 -1.31 -1.99 -8.30
CA TRP A 87 -1.15 -0.73 -9.03
C TRP A 87 -0.71 0.40 -8.13
N HIS A 88 -0.05 1.36 -8.77
CA HIS A 88 0.51 2.55 -8.14
C HIS A 88 -0.43 3.73 -8.39
N THR A 89 -0.67 4.51 -7.36
CA THR A 89 -1.62 5.62 -7.40
C THR A 89 -1.03 6.84 -6.73
N LEU A 90 -1.32 8.01 -7.31
CA LEU A 90 -1.03 9.30 -6.70
C LEU A 90 -2.35 9.93 -6.31
N VAL A 91 -2.47 10.34 -5.06
CA VAL A 91 -3.62 11.08 -4.57
C VAL A 91 -3.18 12.52 -4.37
N LEU A 92 -3.88 13.43 -5.05
CA LEU A 92 -3.54 14.85 -4.99
C LEU A 92 -4.35 15.56 -3.93
N THR A 93 -3.67 16.45 -3.21
CA THR A 93 -4.30 17.45 -2.34
C THR A 93 -3.95 18.82 -2.89
N ASP A 94 -4.41 19.89 -2.23
CA ASP A 94 -4.18 21.26 -2.72
C ASP A 94 -2.71 21.61 -2.83
N CYS A 95 -1.86 21.04 -2.00
CA CYS A 95 -0.45 21.43 -1.95
C CYS A 95 0.52 20.26 -1.93
N SER A 96 0.03 19.03 -2.02
CA SER A 96 0.89 17.87 -1.90
C SER A 96 0.30 16.65 -2.60
N SER A 97 1.11 15.61 -2.74
CA SER A 97 0.71 14.34 -3.31
C SER A 97 1.06 13.21 -2.36
N ILE A 98 0.19 12.22 -2.29
CA ILE A 98 0.45 10.98 -1.55
C ILE A 98 0.61 9.89 -2.58
N TYR A 99 1.72 9.18 -2.52
CA TYR A 99 1.93 8.00 -3.33
C TYR A 99 1.49 6.77 -2.56
N MET A 100 0.84 5.83 -3.23
CA MET A 100 0.47 4.56 -2.63
C MET A 100 0.54 3.42 -3.65
N TYR A 101 0.77 2.21 -3.13
CA TYR A 101 0.64 0.98 -3.87
C TYR A 101 -0.52 0.19 -3.29
N ARG A 102 -1.35 -0.39 -4.14
CA ARG A 102 -2.52 -1.16 -3.72
C ARG A 102 -2.54 -2.52 -4.39
N GLN A 103 -2.93 -3.52 -3.63
CA GLN A 103 -3.17 -4.86 -4.12
C GLN A 103 -4.44 -5.39 -3.46
N CYS A 104 -5.26 -6.14 -4.23
CA CYS A 104 -6.45 -6.77 -3.69
C CYS A 104 -6.29 -8.28 -3.69
N ILE A 105 -6.80 -8.91 -2.65
CA ILE A 105 -6.82 -10.37 -2.55
C ILE A 105 -8.22 -10.84 -2.17
N TRP A 106 -8.55 -12.07 -2.52
CA TRP A 106 -9.83 -12.67 -2.14
C TRP A 106 -9.83 -13.04 -0.66
N MET A 107 -10.94 -12.75 0.02
CA MET A 107 -11.16 -13.25 1.37
C MET A 107 -11.68 -14.67 1.30
N SER A 108 -11.22 -15.52 2.21
CA SER A 108 -11.69 -16.90 2.31
C SER A 108 -11.49 -17.42 3.72
N GLU A 109 -12.15 -18.53 4.02
CA GLU A 109 -11.97 -19.22 5.31
C GLU A 109 -10.59 -19.89 5.40
N THR A 110 -9.88 -20.01 4.29
CA THR A 110 -8.57 -20.65 4.23
C THR A 110 -7.42 -19.64 4.17
N LEU A 111 -7.70 -18.34 4.25
CA LEU A 111 -6.65 -17.32 4.31
C LEU A 111 -5.75 -17.61 5.50
N SER A 112 -4.44 -17.73 5.26
CA SER A 112 -3.49 -17.97 6.33
C SER A 112 -2.73 -16.70 6.68
N ALA A 113 -2.22 -16.64 7.91
CA ALA A 113 -1.38 -15.53 8.35
C ALA A 113 -0.10 -15.47 7.52
N ASP A 114 0.50 -16.62 7.21
CA ASP A 114 1.73 -16.66 6.40
C ASP A 114 1.51 -16.07 5.02
N TYR A 115 0.38 -16.42 4.39
CA TYR A 115 0.07 -15.88 3.08
C TYR A 115 -0.14 -14.35 3.14
N LEU A 116 -0.89 -13.87 4.13
CA LEU A 116 -1.09 -12.43 4.26
C LEU A 116 0.22 -11.71 4.55
N MET A 117 1.10 -12.29 5.36
CA MET A 117 2.42 -11.71 5.60
C MET A 117 3.23 -11.61 4.32
N ASP A 118 3.19 -12.63 3.47
CA ASP A 118 3.88 -12.60 2.19
C ASP A 118 3.34 -11.46 1.30
N ILE A 119 2.02 -11.30 1.27
CA ILE A 119 1.39 -10.21 0.51
C ILE A 119 1.80 -8.85 1.07
N LEU A 120 1.82 -8.70 2.38
CA LEU A 120 2.24 -7.44 3.02
C LEU A 120 3.69 -7.10 2.66
N CYS A 121 4.57 -8.08 2.74
CA CYS A 121 5.97 -7.88 2.38
C CYS A 121 6.13 -7.50 0.91
N GLN A 122 5.37 -8.15 0.04
CA GLN A 122 5.37 -7.83 -1.38
C GLN A 122 4.89 -6.42 -1.64
N CYS A 123 3.80 -6.01 -0.99
CA CYS A 123 3.25 -4.66 -1.13
C CYS A 123 4.26 -3.60 -0.66
N ILE A 124 4.94 -3.85 0.45
CA ILE A 124 5.96 -2.93 0.97
C ILE A 124 7.14 -2.84 0.00
N SER A 125 7.56 -3.95 -0.57
CA SER A 125 8.63 -3.96 -1.57
C SER A 125 8.25 -3.18 -2.82
N GLU A 126 7.04 -3.38 -3.33
CA GLU A 126 6.54 -2.65 -4.49
C GLU A 126 6.41 -1.16 -4.21
N TYR A 127 5.91 -0.81 -3.03
CA TYR A 127 5.84 0.57 -2.60
C TYR A 127 7.24 1.20 -2.56
N ARG A 128 8.20 0.51 -1.97
CA ARG A 128 9.58 1.00 -1.87
C ARG A 128 10.20 1.22 -3.24
N TYR A 129 10.01 0.27 -4.13
CA TYR A 129 10.49 0.37 -5.51
C TYR A 129 9.86 1.57 -6.23
N GLY A 130 8.55 1.70 -6.14
CA GLY A 130 7.84 2.79 -6.79
C GLY A 130 8.22 4.16 -6.21
N LYS A 131 8.34 4.24 -4.90
CA LYS A 131 8.72 5.48 -4.24
C LYS A 131 10.12 5.94 -4.64
N ALA A 132 11.05 5.02 -4.78
CA ALA A 132 12.40 5.35 -5.21
C ALA A 132 12.40 5.93 -6.63
N ARG A 133 11.55 5.42 -7.50
CA ARG A 133 11.42 5.94 -8.86
C ARG A 133 10.68 7.28 -8.93
N LEU A 134 9.81 7.54 -7.96
CA LEU A 134 9.06 8.79 -7.89
C LEU A 134 9.81 9.91 -7.18
N ALA A 135 10.92 9.63 -6.52
CA ALA A 135 11.69 10.61 -5.80
C ALA A 135 12.76 11.20 -6.73
N PRO A 136 12.40 12.17 -7.57
CA PRO A 136 13.28 12.58 -8.66
C PRO A 136 14.37 13.52 -8.23
N SER A 137 14.09 14.42 -7.31
CA SER A 137 14.95 15.57 -7.12
C SER A 137 16.30 15.22 -6.50
N ASN A 138 16.34 14.29 -5.57
CA ASN A 138 17.57 13.99 -4.88
C ASN A 138 18.60 13.32 -5.77
N SER A 139 18.21 12.27 -6.45
CA SER A 139 19.11 11.54 -7.32
C SER A 139 19.55 12.39 -8.50
N GLY A 140 18.65 13.18 -9.04
CA GLY A 140 18.99 14.05 -10.18
C GLY A 140 20.02 15.09 -9.84
N SER A 141 19.88 15.75 -8.70
CA SER A 141 20.81 16.80 -8.32
C SER A 141 22.19 16.23 -7.99
N GLU A 142 22.28 15.11 -7.36
CA GLU A 142 23.55 14.50 -7.04
C GLU A 142 24.29 14.07 -8.27
N GLN A 143 23.59 13.49 -9.19
CA GLN A 143 24.20 13.01 -10.42
C GLN A 143 24.54 14.12 -11.37
N GLY A 144 23.92 15.25 -11.20
CA GLY A 144 24.18 16.37 -12.04
C GLY A 144 25.46 17.08 -11.75
N GLN A 145 26.33 16.52 -10.97
CA GLN A 145 27.60 17.12 -10.61
C GLN A 145 28.70 16.54 -11.43
N PRO A 146 28.83 16.88 -12.62
CA PRO A 146 29.84 16.25 -13.42
C PRO A 146 31.19 16.73 -12.98
N ASN A 147 31.41 17.68 -12.55
CA ASN A 147 32.68 18.19 -12.25
C ASN A 147 33.60 18.35 -13.31
#